data_a735d27cdc6ef3af603afd9adbfb57c0
#
_entry.id   a735d27cdc6ef3af603afd9adbfb57c0
#
_cell.length_a   1.000
_cell.length_b   1.000
_cell.length_c   1.000
_cell.angle_alpha   90.00
_cell.angle_beta   90.00
_cell.angle_gamma   90.00
#
_symmetry.space_group_name_H-M   'P 1'
#
loop_
_entity.id
_entity.type
_entity.pdbx_description
1 polymer ?
#
loop_
_entity_poly.entity_id
_entity_poly.type
_entity_poly.pdbx_seq_one_letter_code
_entity_poly.pdbx_strand_id
1 'polypeptide(L)'
;MNVANLVSVLASISWLLLIGSILFAGASVARGGSAKSFASLVIGTLSLALVLSTVSQGLVFIQPEARAVVISALQQTGIRSQALQPGLRFITPFFEDVVYYPIAKQTYTMSGGAAEGQISGDDSIVARTLDGQEVRIDASVIFAIDPTEVVGLHIEWQNRYIDGLIRPQLRGIARDSAARFGAQEIYSVRRDELSMEIEAALLIILEKNGLRLDNFILRNISFTPEYSAVIEQKQIAEQEVQRLAFVVQQRIQEAEQLRQKSQGEADAAVIASEGAAKAVLIEAEAQAEALRQLGEALKTSPDLLQYTYVNELAEDVKVMLLPSNSPYLFNLPELEGLGD
;
A
#
# COMPACT_ATOMS: atom_id res chain seq x y z
N MET A 1 21.70 22.48 30.22
CA MET A 1 21.45 23.81 30.82
C MET A 1 21.94 24.85 29.80
N ASN A 2 21.07 25.68 29.25
CA ASN A 2 21.47 26.68 28.23
C ASN A 2 22.21 27.83 28.87
N VAL A 3 23.15 28.41 28.14
CA VAL A 3 23.93 29.57 28.61
C VAL A 3 23.01 30.73 29.10
N ALA A 4 21.88 30.96 28.43
CA ALA A 4 20.89 31.95 28.85
C ALA A 4 20.33 31.63 30.27
N ASN A 5 20.03 30.36 30.58
CA ASN A 5 19.59 29.95 31.92
C ASN A 5 20.70 30.12 32.98
N LEU A 6 21.96 29.89 32.60
CA LEU A 6 23.08 30.08 33.50
C LEU A 6 23.23 31.59 33.89
N VAL A 7 23.10 32.48 32.89
CA VAL A 7 23.15 33.91 33.14
C VAL A 7 21.94 34.39 33.97
N SER A 8 20.75 33.80 33.77
CA SER A 8 19.58 34.14 34.59
C SER A 8 19.73 33.69 36.05
N VAL A 9 20.37 32.55 36.30
CA VAL A 9 20.72 32.12 37.67
C VAL A 9 21.74 33.05 38.31
N LEU A 10 22.76 33.48 37.53
CA LEU A 10 23.73 34.44 38.07
C LEU A 10 23.08 35.81 38.38
N ALA A 11 22.14 36.26 37.54
CA ALA A 11 21.35 37.49 37.78
C ALA A 11 20.52 37.33 39.09
N SER A 12 19.88 36.19 39.31
CA SER A 12 19.12 35.93 40.53
C SER A 12 20.00 35.89 41.76
N ILE A 13 21.19 35.28 41.69
CA ILE A 13 22.18 35.27 42.75
C ILE A 13 22.66 36.69 43.07
N SER A 14 22.85 37.56 42.06
CA SER A 14 23.27 38.94 42.25
C SER A 14 22.25 39.78 43.05
N TRP A 15 20.93 39.51 42.88
CA TRP A 15 19.88 40.12 43.69
C TRP A 15 19.89 39.64 45.13
N LEU A 16 20.21 38.37 45.40
CA LEU A 16 20.40 37.86 46.76
C LEU A 16 21.60 38.46 47.42
N LEU A 17 22.71 38.66 46.68
CA LEU A 17 23.88 39.37 47.14
C LEU A 17 23.57 40.83 47.50
N LEU A 18 22.74 41.51 46.68
CA LEU A 18 22.29 42.88 46.99
C LEU A 18 21.50 42.91 48.31
N ILE A 19 20.52 42.01 48.48
CA ILE A 19 19.73 41.93 49.72
C ILE A 19 20.66 41.68 50.91
N GLY A 20 21.59 40.72 50.78
CA GLY A 20 22.61 40.45 51.80
C GLY A 20 23.48 41.66 52.13
N SER A 21 23.92 42.44 51.11
CA SER A 21 24.71 43.65 51.29
C SER A 21 23.96 44.78 52.02
N ILE A 22 22.65 44.94 51.73
CA ILE A 22 21.78 45.91 52.41
C ILE A 22 21.59 45.53 53.88
N LEU A 23 21.32 44.22 54.17
CA LEU A 23 21.17 43.75 55.56
C LEU A 23 22.48 43.90 56.34
N PHE A 24 23.61 43.57 55.70
CA PHE A 24 24.92 43.71 56.32
C PHE A 24 25.27 45.18 56.59
N ALA A 25 25.00 46.08 55.61
CA ALA A 25 25.19 47.52 55.76
C ALA A 25 24.34 48.06 56.92
N GLY A 26 23.05 47.69 56.99
CA GLY A 26 22.14 48.10 58.07
C GLY A 26 22.63 47.66 59.45
N ALA A 27 23.02 46.37 59.59
CA ALA A 27 23.55 45.85 60.84
C ALA A 27 24.87 46.49 61.26
N SER A 28 25.72 46.85 60.28
CA SER A 28 27.02 47.49 60.57
C SER A 28 26.85 48.97 60.95
N VAL A 29 25.94 49.69 60.35
CA VAL A 29 25.60 51.05 60.76
C VAL A 29 24.97 51.05 62.14
N ALA A 30 24.10 50.12 62.48
CA ALA A 30 23.52 49.98 63.84
C ALA A 30 24.56 49.72 64.91
N ARG A 31 25.77 49.22 64.56
CA ARG A 31 26.88 48.91 65.42
C ARG A 31 27.90 50.06 65.44
N GLY A 32 27.57 51.27 64.88
CA GLY A 32 28.42 52.47 64.87
C GLY A 32 29.39 52.53 63.70
N GLY A 33 29.24 51.76 62.67
CA GLY A 33 30.05 51.81 61.44
C GLY A 33 29.71 53.01 60.57
N SER A 34 30.68 53.47 59.72
CA SER A 34 30.48 54.56 58.80
C SER A 34 29.56 54.20 57.64
N ALA A 35 28.39 54.85 57.51
CA ALA A 35 27.44 54.67 56.42
C ALA A 35 28.07 54.88 55.03
N LYS A 36 29.04 55.73 54.88
CA LYS A 36 29.73 56.03 53.60
C LYS A 36 30.51 54.83 53.05
N SER A 37 31.14 54.01 53.93
CA SER A 37 31.93 52.85 53.51
C SER A 37 31.05 51.69 53.00
N PHE A 38 29.84 51.57 53.49
CA PHE A 38 28.92 50.53 53.06
C PHE A 38 28.05 50.96 51.87
N ALA A 39 27.84 52.25 51.66
CA ALA A 39 27.12 52.76 50.52
C ALA A 39 27.78 52.40 49.19
N SER A 40 29.11 52.42 49.08
CA SER A 40 29.82 52.02 47.86
C SER A 40 29.63 50.49 47.55
N LEU A 41 29.56 49.64 48.59
CA LEU A 41 29.30 48.20 48.41
C LEU A 41 27.87 47.93 47.95
N VAL A 42 26.87 48.59 48.52
CA VAL A 42 25.47 48.47 48.11
C VAL A 42 25.27 49.00 46.69
N ILE A 43 25.88 50.13 46.34
CA ILE A 43 25.81 50.69 44.95
C ILE A 43 26.50 49.72 43.98
N GLY A 44 27.64 49.10 44.34
CA GLY A 44 28.33 48.16 43.47
C GLY A 44 27.53 46.89 43.25
N THR A 45 26.93 46.31 44.28
CA THR A 45 26.06 45.14 44.16
C THR A 45 24.77 45.45 43.39
N LEU A 46 24.18 46.62 43.56
CA LEU A 46 23.02 47.09 42.79
C LEU A 46 23.37 47.23 41.31
N SER A 47 24.49 47.91 40.99
CA SER A 47 24.94 48.03 39.60
C SER A 47 25.20 46.71 38.96
N LEU A 48 25.83 45.75 39.66
CA LEU A 48 26.07 44.41 39.18
C LEU A 48 24.75 43.67 38.94
N ALA A 49 23.78 43.76 39.84
CA ALA A 49 22.48 43.13 39.70
C ALA A 49 21.70 43.68 38.50
N LEU A 50 21.71 44.98 38.29
CA LEU A 50 21.07 45.63 37.15
C LEU A 50 21.72 45.21 35.82
N VAL A 51 23.05 45.21 35.74
CA VAL A 51 23.77 44.82 34.52
C VAL A 51 23.50 43.34 34.20
N LEU A 52 23.63 42.45 35.18
CA LEU A 52 23.38 41.04 34.95
C LEU A 52 21.91 40.73 34.58
N SER A 53 20.95 41.44 35.20
CA SER A 53 19.53 41.31 34.85
C SER A 53 19.25 41.79 33.44
N THR A 54 19.82 42.92 33.03
CA THR A 54 19.65 43.47 31.67
C THR A 54 20.28 42.53 30.63
N VAL A 55 21.47 42.02 30.87
CA VAL A 55 22.13 41.06 29.97
C VAL A 55 21.34 39.76 29.91
N SER A 56 20.85 39.26 31.06
CA SER A 56 20.05 38.04 31.11
C SER A 56 18.75 38.12 30.31
N GLN A 57 18.06 39.24 30.37
CA GLN A 57 16.83 39.47 29.58
C GLN A 57 17.10 39.67 28.09
N GLY A 58 18.29 40.13 27.72
CA GLY A 58 18.70 40.30 26.34
C GLY A 58 19.18 38.98 25.67
N LEU A 59 19.57 38.00 26.44
CA LEU A 59 20.09 36.73 25.92
C LEU A 59 18.96 35.74 25.65
N VAL A 60 18.76 35.40 24.37
CA VAL A 60 17.75 34.43 23.92
C VAL A 60 18.44 33.26 23.22
N PHE A 61 18.07 32.08 23.62
CA PHE A 61 18.54 30.85 22.96
C PHE A 61 17.45 30.30 22.05
N ILE A 62 17.76 30.18 20.75
CA ILE A 62 16.87 29.68 19.72
C ILE A 62 17.30 28.28 19.38
N GLN A 63 16.35 27.33 19.46
CA GLN A 63 16.56 25.93 19.16
C GLN A 63 16.81 25.73 17.65
N PRO A 64 17.54 24.66 17.23
CA PRO A 64 17.83 24.41 15.82
C PRO A 64 16.59 24.24 14.95
N GLU A 65 15.52 23.67 15.52
CA GLU A 65 14.22 23.42 14.89
C GLU A 65 13.30 24.65 14.85
N ALA A 66 13.77 25.80 15.33
CA ALA A 66 12.98 27.04 15.37
C ALA A 66 13.69 28.21 14.70
N ARG A 67 12.88 29.19 14.31
CA ARG A 67 13.30 30.56 13.98
C ARG A 67 12.56 31.50 14.90
N ALA A 68 13.14 32.68 15.12
CA ALA A 68 12.54 33.67 15.99
C ALA A 68 12.34 34.99 15.27
N VAL A 69 11.13 35.49 15.28
CA VAL A 69 10.79 36.85 14.80
C VAL A 69 10.89 37.79 15.96
N VAL A 70 11.59 38.91 15.76
CA VAL A 70 11.77 39.93 16.79
C VAL A 70 10.82 41.10 16.51
N ILE A 71 9.88 41.28 17.43
CA ILE A 71 9.05 42.49 17.49
C ILE A 71 9.86 43.58 18.18
N SER A 72 10.06 44.73 17.53
CA SER A 72 10.97 45.76 18.01
C SER A 72 10.29 47.12 18.01
N ALA A 73 10.18 47.74 19.16
CA ALA A 73 9.70 49.13 19.28
C ALA A 73 10.69 50.14 18.68
N LEU A 74 11.92 49.73 18.42
CA LEU A 74 12.97 50.58 17.86
C LEU A 74 12.97 50.63 16.32
N GLN A 75 12.28 49.71 15.68
CA GLN A 75 12.18 49.61 14.22
C GLN A 75 10.93 50.35 13.72
N GLN A 76 11.04 51.06 12.61
CA GLN A 76 9.89 51.76 12.01
C GLN A 76 8.76 50.82 11.58
N THR A 77 9.09 49.59 11.19
CA THR A 77 8.15 48.56 10.82
C THR A 77 7.60 47.81 12.01
N GLY A 78 8.09 48.04 13.22
CA GLY A 78 7.72 47.28 14.42
C GLY A 78 8.32 45.90 14.51
N ILE A 79 9.01 45.41 13.46
CA ILE A 79 9.55 44.04 13.36
C ILE A 79 10.93 44.11 12.69
N ARG A 80 11.88 43.29 13.14
CA ARG A 80 13.17 43.14 12.43
C ARG A 80 12.94 42.46 11.07
N SER A 81 13.65 42.97 10.04
CA SER A 81 13.53 42.47 8.66
C SER A 81 13.98 41.00 8.47
N GLN A 82 14.75 40.46 9.40
CA GLN A 82 15.26 39.12 9.35
C GLN A 82 14.96 38.36 10.65
N ALA A 83 14.52 37.10 10.51
CA ALA A 83 14.36 36.21 11.63
C ALA A 83 15.72 35.82 12.23
N LEU A 84 15.77 35.68 13.55
CA LEU A 84 16.96 35.23 14.24
C LEU A 84 17.18 33.72 13.94
N GLN A 85 18.43 33.43 13.63
CA GLN A 85 18.87 32.07 13.40
C GLN A 85 19.13 31.32 14.71
N PRO A 86 19.18 29.98 14.70
CA PRO A 86 19.48 29.17 15.86
C PRO A 86 20.77 29.60 16.59
N GLY A 87 20.78 29.26 17.86
CA GLY A 87 21.89 29.55 18.75
C GLY A 87 21.60 30.68 19.75
N LEU A 88 22.64 31.13 20.45
CA LEU A 88 22.54 32.22 21.38
C LEU A 88 22.51 33.56 20.63
N ARG A 89 21.46 34.34 20.85
CA ARG A 89 21.25 35.64 20.23
C ARG A 89 21.00 36.73 21.28
N PHE A 90 21.29 37.97 20.91
CA PHE A 90 21.05 39.10 21.77
C PHE A 90 19.94 39.99 21.18
N ILE A 91 18.96 40.29 22.01
CA ILE A 91 17.88 41.24 21.74
C ILE A 91 18.02 42.45 22.70
N THR A 92 17.42 43.56 22.35
CA THR A 92 17.41 44.76 23.21
C THR A 92 16.31 44.60 24.27
N PRO A 93 16.69 44.36 25.54
CA PRO A 93 15.70 44.13 26.59
C PRO A 93 14.78 45.35 26.71
N PHE A 94 13.54 45.13 27.10
CA PHE A 94 12.45 46.12 27.26
C PHE A 94 11.90 46.71 25.94
N PHE A 95 12.64 46.69 24.84
CA PHE A 95 12.23 47.26 23.56
C PHE A 95 11.93 46.21 22.51
N GLU A 96 12.38 45.00 22.75
CA GLU A 96 12.22 43.87 21.80
C GLU A 96 11.65 42.65 22.49
N ASP A 97 10.74 42.00 21.78
CA ASP A 97 10.13 40.72 22.17
C ASP A 97 10.34 39.66 21.08
N VAL A 98 10.24 38.38 21.40
CA VAL A 98 10.59 37.27 20.50
C VAL A 98 9.46 36.31 20.38
N VAL A 99 9.02 36.05 19.15
CA VAL A 99 8.03 35.05 18.81
C VAL A 99 8.72 33.89 18.07
N TYR A 100 8.57 32.67 18.59
CA TYR A 100 9.20 31.48 18.05
C TYR A 100 8.30 30.79 17.05
N TYR A 101 8.87 30.35 15.92
CA TYR A 101 8.21 29.59 14.88
C TYR A 101 8.95 28.27 14.66
N PRO A 102 8.28 27.11 14.80
CA PRO A 102 8.86 25.81 14.48
C PRO A 102 9.03 25.69 12.97
N ILE A 103 10.26 25.45 12.52
CA ILE A 103 10.57 25.19 11.10
C ILE A 103 10.62 23.69 10.79
N ALA A 104 10.50 22.86 11.81
CA ALA A 104 10.34 21.41 11.64
C ALA A 104 9.01 21.08 10.93
N LYS A 105 8.96 19.90 10.31
CA LYS A 105 7.73 19.42 9.66
C LYS A 105 6.60 19.30 10.67
N GLN A 106 5.46 19.84 10.31
CA GLN A 106 4.21 19.77 11.06
C GLN A 106 3.17 19.03 10.24
N THR A 107 2.27 18.34 10.91
CA THR A 107 1.15 17.67 10.25
C THR A 107 -0.14 18.30 10.74
N TYR A 108 -1.01 18.68 9.80
CA TYR A 108 -2.37 19.09 10.09
C TYR A 108 -3.34 18.05 9.49
N THR A 109 -4.19 17.48 10.33
CA THR A 109 -5.13 16.44 9.93
C THR A 109 -6.56 16.89 10.13
N MET A 110 -7.36 16.77 9.07
CA MET A 110 -8.81 16.92 9.08
C MET A 110 -9.43 15.54 8.92
N SER A 111 -10.21 15.10 9.90
CA SER A 111 -10.84 13.77 9.90
C SER A 111 -12.21 13.82 10.55
N GLY A 112 -13.12 12.98 10.08
CA GLY A 112 -14.40 12.71 10.73
C GLY A 112 -14.28 11.79 11.95
N GLY A 113 -13.13 11.14 12.13
CA GLY A 113 -12.85 10.28 13.30
C GLY A 113 -12.50 11.09 14.54
N ALA A 114 -13.25 10.93 15.62
CA ALA A 114 -13.12 11.72 16.84
C ALA A 114 -11.73 11.69 17.52
N ALA A 115 -10.88 10.71 17.18
CA ALA A 115 -9.54 10.52 17.75
C ALA A 115 -8.39 10.76 16.76
N GLU A 116 -8.68 11.10 15.51
CA GLU A 116 -7.68 11.17 14.44
C GLU A 116 -7.32 12.60 14.00
N GLY A 117 -8.21 13.57 14.28
CA GLY A 117 -8.02 14.98 13.91
C GLY A 117 -7.37 15.82 15.01
N GLN A 118 -6.86 17.00 14.65
CA GLN A 118 -6.37 17.98 15.64
C GLN A 118 -7.52 18.69 16.35
N ILE A 119 -8.71 18.69 15.75
CA ILE A 119 -9.93 19.28 16.32
C ILE A 119 -10.82 18.13 16.81
N SER A 120 -11.28 18.22 18.03
CA SER A 120 -12.22 17.25 18.60
C SER A 120 -13.56 17.34 17.87
N GLY A 121 -14.03 16.21 17.34
CA GLY A 121 -15.28 16.10 16.58
C GLY A 121 -15.06 15.89 15.09
N ASP A 122 -16.12 15.98 14.30
CA ASP A 122 -16.06 15.82 12.84
C ASP A 122 -15.50 17.07 12.18
N ASP A 123 -14.26 17.00 11.77
CA ASP A 123 -13.54 18.04 10.99
C ASP A 123 -13.34 17.62 9.51
N SER A 124 -14.00 16.55 9.06
CA SER A 124 -13.94 16.11 7.67
C SER A 124 -14.34 17.22 6.68
N ILE A 125 -13.84 17.12 5.48
CA ILE A 125 -14.19 18.05 4.40
C ILE A 125 -15.43 17.53 3.70
N VAL A 126 -16.55 18.19 3.88
CA VAL A 126 -17.77 17.90 3.13
C VAL A 126 -17.69 18.56 1.76
N ALA A 127 -17.76 17.76 0.71
CA ALA A 127 -17.74 18.19 -0.69
C ALA A 127 -18.90 17.59 -1.47
N ARG A 128 -19.13 18.07 -2.70
CA ARG A 128 -20.05 17.45 -3.67
C ARG A 128 -19.30 17.10 -4.92
N THR A 129 -19.52 15.90 -5.42
CA THR A 129 -18.95 15.40 -6.66
C THR A 129 -19.67 15.95 -7.88
N LEU A 130 -19.12 15.71 -9.09
CA LEU A 130 -19.70 16.12 -10.36
C LEU A 130 -21.15 15.63 -10.56
N ASP A 131 -21.43 14.42 -10.09
CA ASP A 131 -22.75 13.78 -10.12
C ASP A 131 -23.65 14.20 -8.95
N GLY A 132 -23.24 15.21 -8.16
CA GLY A 132 -24.02 15.83 -7.09
C GLY A 132 -24.06 15.05 -5.79
N GLN A 133 -23.31 13.95 -5.66
CA GLN A 133 -23.26 13.16 -4.44
C GLN A 133 -22.46 13.87 -3.36
N GLU A 134 -22.93 13.78 -2.12
CA GLU A 134 -22.19 14.27 -0.97
C GLU A 134 -21.08 13.27 -0.60
N VAL A 135 -19.88 13.80 -0.42
CA VAL A 135 -18.69 13.05 -0.04
C VAL A 135 -18.00 13.72 1.13
N ARG A 136 -17.52 12.93 2.07
CA ARG A 136 -16.67 13.37 3.17
C ARG A 136 -15.26 12.90 2.91
N ILE A 137 -14.34 13.84 2.97
CA ILE A 137 -12.93 13.63 2.67
C ILE A 137 -12.11 13.90 3.92
N ASP A 138 -11.35 12.92 4.36
CA ASP A 138 -10.35 13.04 5.41
C ASP A 138 -8.99 13.22 4.76
N ALA A 139 -8.24 14.23 5.20
CA ALA A 139 -6.96 14.57 4.62
C ALA A 139 -5.96 15.01 5.67
N SER A 140 -4.68 14.78 5.40
CA SER A 140 -3.55 15.30 6.17
C SER A 140 -2.60 16.08 5.27
N VAL A 141 -2.15 17.22 5.77
CA VAL A 141 -1.13 18.05 5.11
C VAL A 141 0.10 18.05 5.97
N ILE A 142 1.23 17.64 5.39
CA ILE A 142 2.55 17.74 6.01
C ILE A 142 3.25 18.95 5.40
N PHE A 143 3.59 19.90 6.24
CA PHE A 143 4.18 21.16 5.82
C PHE A 143 5.27 21.63 6.77
N ALA A 144 6.09 22.57 6.35
CA ALA A 144 7.06 23.27 7.17
C ALA A 144 7.03 24.76 6.86
N ILE A 145 7.40 25.58 7.82
CA ILE A 145 7.60 27.01 7.59
C ILE A 145 8.93 27.19 6.86
N ASP A 146 8.94 28.00 5.78
CA ASP A 146 10.18 28.34 5.13
C ASP A 146 11.01 29.25 6.05
N PRO A 147 12.24 28.84 6.39
CA PRO A 147 13.08 29.64 7.32
C PRO A 147 13.40 31.05 6.86
N THR A 148 13.28 31.37 5.57
CA THR A 148 13.54 32.66 4.98
C THR A 148 12.32 33.60 5.02
N GLU A 149 11.11 33.01 4.99
CA GLU A 149 9.84 33.71 4.88
C GLU A 149 9.10 33.85 6.24
N VAL A 150 9.73 33.43 7.34
CA VAL A 150 9.09 33.40 8.68
C VAL A 150 8.60 34.81 9.08
N VAL A 151 9.31 35.88 8.70
CA VAL A 151 8.90 37.28 9.01
C VAL A 151 7.65 37.65 8.23
N GLY A 152 7.58 37.31 6.93
CA GLY A 152 6.40 37.53 6.09
C GLY A 152 5.19 36.77 6.63
N LEU A 153 5.36 35.49 6.97
CA LEU A 153 4.33 34.66 7.60
C LEU A 153 3.83 35.30 8.92
N HIS A 154 4.72 35.83 9.75
CA HIS A 154 4.33 36.48 11.00
C HIS A 154 3.51 37.75 10.75
N ILE A 155 3.87 38.55 9.77
CA ILE A 155 3.15 39.79 9.44
C ILE A 155 1.73 39.48 8.97
N GLU A 156 1.58 38.50 8.10
CA GLU A 156 0.31 38.21 7.47
C GLU A 156 -0.61 37.33 8.35
N TRP A 157 -0.03 36.31 8.97
CA TRP A 157 -0.82 35.26 9.64
C TRP A 157 -0.53 35.10 11.13
N GLN A 158 0.63 35.54 11.63
CA GLN A 158 1.08 35.28 12.99
C GLN A 158 1.09 33.77 13.28
N ASN A 159 0.67 33.34 14.46
CA ASN A 159 0.50 31.92 14.83
C ASN A 159 -0.81 31.32 14.33
N ARG A 160 -1.61 32.03 13.54
CA ARG A 160 -2.92 31.59 13.02
C ARG A 160 -2.83 31.00 11.61
N TYR A 161 -1.65 30.73 11.07
CA TYR A 161 -1.47 30.20 9.71
C TYR A 161 -2.14 28.84 9.50
N ILE A 162 -2.30 28.02 10.56
CA ILE A 162 -3.04 26.76 10.46
C ILE A 162 -4.55 27.03 10.27
N ASP A 163 -5.16 27.75 11.21
CA ASP A 163 -6.61 27.96 11.20
C ASP A 163 -7.06 29.02 10.18
N GLY A 164 -6.22 30.02 9.90
CA GLY A 164 -6.52 31.12 9.00
C GLY A 164 -6.17 30.86 7.54
N LEU A 165 -5.13 30.03 7.27
CA LEU A 165 -4.67 29.77 5.91
C LEU A 165 -4.83 28.29 5.53
N ILE A 166 -4.14 27.36 6.19
CA ILE A 166 -4.10 25.96 5.74
C ILE A 166 -5.47 25.33 5.73
N ARG A 167 -6.20 25.44 6.82
CA ARG A 167 -7.53 24.83 6.98
C ARG A 167 -8.56 25.34 5.96
N PRO A 168 -8.77 26.65 5.77
CA PRO A 168 -9.71 27.15 4.76
C PRO A 168 -9.31 26.83 3.34
N GLN A 169 -8.00 26.92 3.01
CA GLN A 169 -7.51 26.62 1.67
C GLN A 169 -7.67 25.14 1.33
N LEU A 170 -7.29 24.24 2.24
CA LEU A 170 -7.48 22.82 2.05
C LEU A 170 -8.96 22.47 1.81
N ARG A 171 -9.88 23.04 2.61
CA ARG A 171 -11.32 22.86 2.43
C ARG A 171 -11.81 23.36 1.09
N GLY A 172 -11.37 24.56 0.67
CA GLY A 172 -11.75 25.13 -0.61
C GLY A 172 -11.27 24.28 -1.77
N ILE A 173 -9.96 24.02 -1.83
CA ILE A 173 -9.34 23.23 -2.91
C ILE A 173 -9.95 21.84 -3.00
N ALA A 174 -10.10 21.13 -1.87
CA ALA A 174 -10.66 19.79 -1.88
C ALA A 174 -12.10 19.75 -2.38
N ARG A 175 -12.92 20.77 -2.06
CA ARG A 175 -14.28 20.90 -2.60
C ARG A 175 -14.30 21.17 -4.10
N ASP A 176 -13.45 22.10 -4.55
CA ASP A 176 -13.38 22.49 -5.96
C ASP A 176 -12.83 21.33 -6.81
N SER A 177 -11.84 20.60 -6.33
CA SER A 177 -11.32 19.42 -7.01
C SER A 177 -12.32 18.27 -7.00
N ALA A 178 -12.96 17.96 -5.88
CA ALA A 178 -13.97 16.90 -5.82
C ALA A 178 -15.14 17.13 -6.77
N ALA A 179 -15.53 18.39 -7.02
CA ALA A 179 -16.61 18.74 -7.95
C ALA A 179 -16.31 18.42 -9.42
N ARG A 180 -15.07 18.11 -9.76
CA ARG A 180 -14.65 17.76 -11.14
C ARG A 180 -14.71 16.27 -11.43
N PHE A 181 -14.89 15.45 -10.41
CA PHE A 181 -14.87 13.99 -10.51
C PHE A 181 -16.21 13.39 -10.10
N GLY A 182 -16.58 12.28 -10.73
CA GLY A 182 -17.71 11.48 -10.30
C GLY A 182 -17.43 10.71 -9.01
N ALA A 183 -18.47 10.45 -8.22
CA ALA A 183 -18.32 9.76 -6.92
C ALA A 183 -17.63 8.39 -7.05
N GLN A 184 -17.98 7.61 -8.05
CA GLN A 184 -17.38 6.30 -8.29
C GLN A 184 -15.91 6.41 -8.72
N GLU A 185 -15.55 7.46 -9.47
CA GLU A 185 -14.18 7.69 -9.93
C GLU A 185 -13.22 7.99 -8.79
N ILE A 186 -13.62 8.88 -7.87
CA ILE A 186 -12.78 9.26 -6.72
C ILE A 186 -12.64 8.16 -5.68
N TYR A 187 -13.59 7.21 -5.66
CA TYR A 187 -13.51 6.06 -4.77
C TYR A 187 -12.53 5.00 -5.24
N SER A 188 -12.32 4.85 -6.55
CA SER A 188 -11.55 3.74 -7.10
C SER A 188 -10.43 4.16 -8.05
N VAL A 189 -10.77 4.56 -9.27
CA VAL A 189 -9.82 4.65 -10.40
C VAL A 189 -9.04 5.96 -10.43
N ARG A 190 -9.67 7.08 -10.02
CA ARG A 190 -9.09 8.44 -10.12
C ARG A 190 -8.78 9.09 -8.79
N ARG A 191 -8.68 8.28 -7.73
CA ARG A 191 -8.34 8.76 -6.39
C ARG A 191 -6.97 9.44 -6.35
N ASP A 192 -6.01 8.85 -7.03
CA ASP A 192 -4.64 9.39 -7.07
C ASP A 192 -4.59 10.70 -7.87
N GLU A 193 -5.40 10.82 -8.93
CA GLU A 193 -5.52 12.04 -9.72
C GLU A 193 -6.12 13.19 -8.89
N LEU A 194 -7.17 12.92 -8.14
CA LEU A 194 -7.74 13.87 -7.18
C LEU A 194 -6.70 14.31 -6.14
N SER A 195 -5.93 13.38 -5.59
CA SER A 195 -4.88 13.67 -4.61
C SER A 195 -3.81 14.58 -5.21
N MET A 196 -3.31 14.27 -6.41
CA MET A 196 -2.31 15.08 -7.10
C MET A 196 -2.83 16.48 -7.46
N GLU A 197 -4.10 16.60 -7.85
CA GLU A 197 -4.69 17.90 -8.17
C GLU A 197 -4.78 18.79 -6.92
N ILE A 198 -5.22 18.22 -5.79
CA ILE A 198 -5.28 18.95 -4.51
C ILE A 198 -3.88 19.35 -4.06
N GLU A 199 -2.92 18.42 -4.15
CA GLU A 199 -1.52 18.69 -3.76
C GLU A 199 -0.90 19.80 -4.59
N ALA A 200 -1.05 19.79 -5.91
CA ALA A 200 -0.54 20.81 -6.81
C ALA A 200 -1.13 22.21 -6.51
N ALA A 201 -2.43 22.27 -6.26
CA ALA A 201 -3.08 23.54 -5.90
C ALA A 201 -2.65 24.06 -4.52
N LEU A 202 -2.51 23.16 -3.53
CA LEU A 202 -2.00 23.51 -2.20
C LEU A 202 -0.57 24.01 -2.24
N LEU A 203 0.31 23.35 -3.01
CA LEU A 203 1.72 23.72 -3.14
C LEU A 203 1.85 25.21 -3.51
N ILE A 204 1.15 25.63 -4.56
CA ILE A 204 1.21 27.03 -5.05
C ILE A 204 0.77 28.02 -3.96
N ILE A 205 -0.30 27.69 -3.23
CA ILE A 205 -0.85 28.61 -2.22
C ILE A 205 0.03 28.65 -0.99
N LEU A 206 0.54 27.51 -0.53
CA LEU A 206 1.39 27.47 0.66
C LEU A 206 2.74 28.14 0.41
N GLU A 207 3.38 27.89 -0.74
CA GLU A 207 4.63 28.54 -1.11
C GLU A 207 4.49 30.08 -1.19
N LYS A 208 3.41 30.57 -1.76
CA LYS A 208 3.12 32.01 -1.82
C LYS A 208 3.04 32.66 -0.43
N ASN A 209 2.67 31.90 0.60
CA ASN A 209 2.50 32.37 1.97
C ASN A 209 3.67 31.97 2.90
N GLY A 210 4.81 31.59 2.35
CA GLY A 210 6.00 31.26 3.15
C GLY A 210 5.93 29.91 3.85
N LEU A 211 5.09 28.99 3.37
CA LEU A 211 4.98 27.61 3.84
C LEU A 211 5.44 26.66 2.73
N ARG A 212 6.19 25.66 3.08
CA ARG A 212 6.61 24.61 2.16
C ARG A 212 5.74 23.37 2.38
N LEU A 213 5.02 22.93 1.34
CA LEU A 213 4.33 21.66 1.35
C LEU A 213 5.36 20.53 1.22
N ASP A 214 5.29 19.55 2.11
CA ASP A 214 6.12 18.36 2.07
C ASP A 214 5.35 17.19 1.46
N ASN A 215 4.09 16.97 1.89
CA ASN A 215 3.21 15.93 1.36
C ASN A 215 1.75 16.25 1.65
N PHE A 216 0.88 15.82 0.74
CA PHE A 216 -0.56 15.78 0.94
C PHE A 216 -1.03 14.32 0.97
N ILE A 217 -1.80 13.94 1.96
CA ILE A 217 -2.30 12.59 2.14
C ILE A 217 -3.83 12.60 2.14
N LEU A 218 -4.41 12.04 1.11
CA LEU A 218 -5.83 11.75 1.05
C LEU A 218 -6.11 10.47 1.85
N ARG A 219 -6.62 10.60 3.09
CA ARG A 219 -6.74 9.49 4.04
C ARG A 219 -7.95 8.61 3.75
N ASN A 220 -9.12 9.20 3.83
CA ASN A 220 -10.38 8.48 3.64
C ASN A 220 -11.35 9.30 2.79
N ILE A 221 -12.18 8.60 2.03
CA ILE A 221 -13.30 9.16 1.30
C ILE A 221 -14.51 8.31 1.67
N SER A 222 -15.50 8.93 2.30
CA SER A 222 -16.72 8.27 2.70
C SER A 222 -17.94 8.97 2.08
N PHE A 223 -18.95 8.18 1.80
CA PHE A 223 -20.23 8.65 1.23
C PHE A 223 -21.33 8.57 2.28
N THR A 224 -22.49 9.11 1.94
CA THR A 224 -23.67 8.90 2.76
C THR A 224 -24.02 7.41 2.83
N PRO A 225 -24.62 6.93 3.94
CA PRO A 225 -24.98 5.53 4.08
C PRO A 225 -25.90 5.02 2.95
N GLU A 226 -26.80 5.87 2.47
CA GLU A 226 -27.73 5.56 1.38
C GLU A 226 -26.99 5.31 0.07
N TYR A 227 -26.03 6.18 -0.27
CA TYR A 227 -25.22 6.02 -1.48
C TYR A 227 -24.29 4.82 -1.40
N SER A 228 -23.71 4.59 -0.24
CA SER A 228 -22.85 3.41 0.00
C SER A 228 -23.62 2.12 -0.21
N ALA A 229 -24.86 2.01 0.28
CA ALA A 229 -25.71 0.84 0.08
C ALA A 229 -26.04 0.61 -1.41
N VAL A 230 -26.32 1.68 -2.18
CA VAL A 230 -26.60 1.57 -3.62
C VAL A 230 -25.36 1.10 -4.38
N ILE A 231 -24.18 1.62 -4.05
CA ILE A 231 -22.92 1.19 -4.68
C ILE A 231 -22.61 -0.28 -4.36
N GLU A 232 -22.82 -0.70 -3.11
CA GLU A 232 -22.64 -2.10 -2.70
C GLU A 232 -23.56 -3.03 -3.51
N GLN A 233 -24.84 -2.69 -3.61
CA GLN A 233 -25.81 -3.46 -4.43
C GLN A 233 -25.39 -3.53 -5.90
N LYS A 234 -24.93 -2.40 -6.47
CA LYS A 234 -24.41 -2.35 -7.84
C LYS A 234 -23.20 -3.28 -8.02
N GLN A 235 -22.26 -3.24 -7.09
CA GLN A 235 -21.07 -4.11 -7.14
C GLN A 235 -21.44 -5.61 -7.04
N ILE A 236 -22.38 -5.95 -6.17
CA ILE A 236 -22.91 -7.31 -6.06
C ILE A 236 -23.54 -7.74 -7.39
N ALA A 237 -24.36 -6.89 -8.01
CA ALA A 237 -24.97 -7.19 -9.31
C ALA A 237 -23.93 -7.34 -10.43
N GLU A 238 -22.92 -6.49 -10.47
CA GLU A 238 -21.82 -6.58 -11.46
C GLU A 238 -20.99 -7.86 -11.28
N GLN A 239 -20.70 -8.25 -10.04
CA GLN A 239 -20.02 -9.50 -9.73
C GLN A 239 -20.86 -10.73 -10.15
N GLU A 240 -22.19 -10.68 -9.93
CA GLU A 240 -23.08 -11.75 -10.34
C GLU A 240 -23.14 -11.90 -11.87
N VAL A 241 -23.17 -10.78 -12.62
CA VAL A 241 -23.07 -10.80 -14.09
C VAL A 241 -21.76 -11.44 -14.55
N GLN A 242 -20.64 -11.09 -13.93
CA GLN A 242 -19.35 -11.69 -14.25
C GLN A 242 -19.32 -13.19 -13.92
N ARG A 243 -19.86 -13.57 -12.75
CA ARG A 243 -19.99 -14.98 -12.35
C ARG A 243 -20.80 -15.79 -13.36
N LEU A 244 -21.94 -15.24 -13.79
CA LEU A 244 -22.78 -15.89 -14.80
C LEU A 244 -22.07 -16.01 -16.14
N ALA A 245 -21.31 -14.98 -16.55
CA ALA A 245 -20.52 -15.05 -17.79
C ALA A 245 -19.47 -16.17 -17.74
N PHE A 246 -18.78 -16.37 -16.60
CA PHE A 246 -17.86 -17.48 -16.41
C PHE A 246 -18.58 -18.85 -16.44
N VAL A 247 -19.77 -18.97 -15.82
CA VAL A 247 -20.56 -20.20 -15.86
C VAL A 247 -20.98 -20.52 -17.29
N VAL A 248 -21.42 -19.55 -18.07
CA VAL A 248 -21.75 -19.75 -19.50
C VAL A 248 -20.52 -20.23 -20.28
N GLN A 249 -19.38 -19.58 -20.07
CA GLN A 249 -18.13 -20.00 -20.73
C GLN A 249 -17.71 -21.44 -20.36
N GLN A 250 -17.84 -21.79 -19.10
CA GLN A 250 -17.58 -23.14 -18.63
C GLN A 250 -18.52 -24.17 -19.31
N ARG A 251 -19.82 -23.88 -19.39
CA ARG A 251 -20.80 -24.75 -20.05
C ARG A 251 -20.52 -24.96 -21.54
N ILE A 252 -20.07 -23.89 -22.20
CA ILE A 252 -19.65 -23.97 -23.62
C ILE A 252 -18.44 -24.91 -23.73
N GLN A 253 -17.46 -24.81 -22.88
CA GLN A 253 -16.27 -25.67 -22.88
C GLN A 253 -16.63 -27.15 -22.55
N GLU A 254 -17.49 -27.37 -21.56
CA GLU A 254 -17.98 -28.71 -21.20
C GLU A 254 -18.73 -29.37 -22.38
N ALA A 255 -19.60 -28.61 -23.06
CA ALA A 255 -20.32 -29.10 -24.25
C ALA A 255 -19.37 -29.44 -25.41
N GLU A 256 -18.34 -28.62 -25.62
CA GLU A 256 -17.34 -28.89 -26.66
C GLU A 256 -16.48 -30.09 -26.33
N GLN A 257 -16.06 -30.25 -25.07
CA GLN A 257 -15.35 -31.44 -24.61
C GLN A 257 -16.20 -32.71 -24.80
N LEU A 258 -17.50 -32.64 -24.49
CA LEU A 258 -18.41 -33.78 -24.69
C LEU A 258 -18.55 -34.12 -26.17
N ARG A 259 -18.66 -33.13 -27.06
CA ARG A 259 -18.66 -33.33 -28.50
C ARG A 259 -17.41 -34.01 -29.01
N GLN A 260 -16.24 -33.48 -28.62
CA GLN A 260 -14.95 -34.03 -29.03
C GLN A 260 -14.77 -35.47 -28.52
N LYS A 261 -15.19 -35.72 -27.28
CA LYS A 261 -15.16 -37.09 -26.71
C LYS A 261 -16.04 -38.03 -27.51
N SER A 262 -17.30 -37.67 -27.76
CA SER A 262 -18.23 -38.50 -28.54
C SER A 262 -17.76 -38.70 -29.98
N GLN A 263 -17.19 -37.70 -30.61
CA GLN A 263 -16.57 -37.81 -31.92
C GLN A 263 -15.39 -38.78 -31.89
N GLY A 264 -14.50 -38.64 -30.90
CA GLY A 264 -13.34 -39.51 -30.73
C GLY A 264 -13.73 -40.98 -30.46
N GLU A 265 -14.80 -41.23 -29.69
CA GLU A 265 -15.35 -42.56 -29.44
C GLU A 265 -15.93 -43.17 -30.74
N ALA A 266 -16.69 -42.40 -31.55
CA ALA A 266 -17.21 -42.83 -32.82
C ALA A 266 -16.08 -43.16 -33.81
N ASP A 267 -15.09 -42.27 -33.93
CA ASP A 267 -13.94 -42.48 -34.83
C ASP A 267 -13.13 -43.72 -34.39
N ALA A 268 -12.91 -43.89 -33.09
CA ALA A 268 -12.25 -45.10 -32.56
C ALA A 268 -13.03 -46.39 -32.87
N ALA A 269 -14.35 -46.37 -32.76
CA ALA A 269 -15.18 -47.50 -33.13
C ALA A 269 -15.09 -47.85 -34.62
N VAL A 270 -15.08 -46.82 -35.50
CA VAL A 270 -14.89 -47.02 -36.94
C VAL A 270 -13.51 -47.62 -37.25
N ILE A 271 -12.46 -47.05 -36.68
CA ILE A 271 -11.07 -47.53 -36.86
C ILE A 271 -10.92 -48.97 -36.35
N ALA A 272 -11.51 -49.30 -35.20
CA ALA A 272 -11.50 -50.67 -34.69
C ALA A 272 -12.22 -51.67 -35.59
N SER A 273 -13.38 -51.24 -36.14
CA SER A 273 -14.16 -52.09 -37.08
C SER A 273 -13.44 -52.30 -38.42
N GLU A 274 -12.83 -51.23 -38.95
CA GLU A 274 -11.99 -51.32 -40.17
C GLU A 274 -10.75 -52.21 -39.94
N GLY A 275 -10.13 -52.06 -38.75
CA GLY A 275 -8.99 -52.87 -38.35
C GLY A 275 -9.36 -54.34 -38.26
N ALA A 276 -10.50 -54.67 -37.64
CA ALA A 276 -11.02 -56.03 -37.55
C ALA A 276 -11.36 -56.62 -38.94
N ALA A 277 -12.02 -55.83 -39.80
CA ALA A 277 -12.31 -56.25 -41.16
C ALA A 277 -11.03 -56.55 -42.00
N LYS A 278 -10.01 -55.66 -41.87
CA LYS A 278 -8.70 -55.88 -42.52
C LYS A 278 -7.99 -57.12 -41.97
N ALA A 279 -8.03 -57.35 -40.66
CA ALA A 279 -7.45 -58.54 -40.06
C ALA A 279 -8.10 -59.86 -40.63
N VAL A 280 -9.43 -59.91 -40.72
CA VAL A 280 -10.12 -60.98 -41.31
C VAL A 280 -9.76 -61.21 -42.79
N LEU A 281 -9.63 -60.17 -43.57
CA LEU A 281 -9.20 -60.24 -44.98
C LEU A 281 -7.76 -60.73 -45.08
N ILE A 282 -6.84 -60.30 -44.32
CA ILE A 282 -5.45 -60.73 -44.29
C ILE A 282 -5.36 -62.16 -43.86
N GLU A 283 -6.13 -62.58 -42.86
CA GLU A 283 -6.19 -63.96 -42.42
C GLU A 283 -6.78 -64.92 -43.50
N ALA A 284 -7.86 -64.46 -44.16
CA ALA A 284 -8.45 -65.20 -45.27
C ALA A 284 -7.50 -65.33 -46.48
N GLU A 285 -6.79 -64.29 -46.84
CA GLU A 285 -5.75 -64.27 -47.89
C GLU A 285 -4.59 -65.23 -47.54
N ALA A 286 -4.11 -65.14 -46.29
CA ALA A 286 -3.05 -66.02 -45.80
C ALA A 286 -3.48 -67.49 -45.81
N GLN A 287 -4.71 -67.79 -45.36
CA GLN A 287 -5.28 -69.13 -45.40
C GLN A 287 -5.46 -69.67 -46.87
N ALA A 288 -5.97 -68.81 -47.77
CA ALA A 288 -6.09 -69.11 -49.17
C ALA A 288 -4.75 -69.47 -49.83
N GLU A 289 -3.71 -68.64 -49.52
CA GLU A 289 -2.36 -68.84 -50.01
C GLU A 289 -1.73 -70.14 -49.42
N ALA A 290 -1.93 -70.39 -48.13
CA ALA A 290 -1.47 -71.65 -47.47
C ALA A 290 -2.13 -72.85 -48.11
N LEU A 291 -3.47 -72.80 -48.34
CA LEU A 291 -4.17 -73.85 -49.02
C LEU A 291 -3.73 -74.04 -50.48
N ARG A 292 -3.41 -72.94 -51.20
CA ARG A 292 -2.87 -73.05 -52.55
C ARG A 292 -1.51 -73.74 -52.55
N GLN A 293 -0.58 -73.33 -51.63
CA GLN A 293 0.74 -73.95 -51.50
C GLN A 293 0.62 -75.46 -51.11
N LEU A 294 -0.30 -75.75 -50.17
CA LEU A 294 -0.57 -77.14 -49.78
C LEU A 294 -1.10 -77.94 -50.97
N GLY A 295 -2.02 -77.39 -51.74
CA GLY A 295 -2.54 -77.99 -52.95
C GLY A 295 -1.47 -78.25 -54.04
N GLU A 296 -0.48 -77.34 -54.15
CA GLU A 296 0.68 -77.59 -55.07
C GLU A 296 1.63 -78.65 -54.53
N ALA A 297 1.90 -78.64 -53.21
CA ALA A 297 2.71 -79.67 -52.57
C ALA A 297 2.06 -81.12 -52.69
N LEU A 298 0.76 -81.21 -52.53
CA LEU A 298 0.04 -82.42 -52.67
C LEU A 298 0.01 -83.01 -54.10
N LYS A 299 0.06 -82.18 -55.11
CA LYS A 299 0.25 -82.63 -56.50
C LYS A 299 1.59 -83.27 -56.74
N THR A 300 2.61 -82.86 -56.01
CA THR A 300 3.98 -83.38 -56.17
C THR A 300 4.25 -84.62 -55.31
N SER A 301 3.55 -84.75 -54.18
CA SER A 301 3.72 -85.84 -53.23
C SER A 301 2.35 -86.21 -52.60
N PRO A 302 1.61 -87.19 -53.18
CA PRO A 302 0.25 -87.60 -52.70
C PRO A 302 0.25 -88.13 -51.24
N ASP A 303 1.33 -88.75 -50.78
CA ASP A 303 1.47 -89.31 -49.44
C ASP A 303 1.40 -88.24 -48.29
N LEU A 304 1.63 -86.98 -48.61
CA LEU A 304 1.45 -85.85 -47.66
C LEU A 304 -0.01 -85.68 -47.20
N LEU A 305 -0.97 -86.19 -47.91
CA LEU A 305 -2.39 -86.09 -47.55
C LEU A 305 -2.73 -86.95 -46.30
N GLN A 306 -2.06 -88.05 -46.15
CA GLN A 306 -2.18 -88.90 -44.96
C GLN A 306 -1.54 -88.26 -43.75
N TYR A 307 -0.39 -87.58 -43.94
CA TYR A 307 0.29 -86.87 -42.84
C TYR A 307 -0.46 -85.67 -42.34
N THR A 308 -0.97 -84.81 -43.23
CA THR A 308 -1.79 -83.64 -42.83
C THR A 308 -3.09 -84.02 -42.17
N TYR A 309 -3.78 -85.12 -42.67
CA TYR A 309 -5.00 -85.64 -42.09
C TYR A 309 -4.78 -86.18 -40.67
N VAL A 310 -3.69 -86.88 -40.42
CA VAL A 310 -3.34 -87.38 -39.09
C VAL A 310 -2.93 -86.22 -38.16
N ASN A 311 -2.23 -85.21 -38.65
CA ASN A 311 -1.75 -84.12 -37.82
C ASN A 311 -2.89 -83.19 -37.41
N GLU A 312 -3.84 -82.86 -38.30
CA GLU A 312 -5.01 -82.03 -37.95
C GLU A 312 -6.00 -82.75 -37.07
N LEU A 313 -6.15 -84.07 -37.24
CA LEU A 313 -6.99 -84.85 -36.36
C LEU A 313 -6.38 -85.09 -34.98
N ALA A 314 -5.04 -85.06 -34.86
CA ALA A 314 -4.35 -85.30 -33.60
C ALA A 314 -4.42 -84.14 -32.61
N GLU A 315 -4.62 -82.86 -33.06
CA GLU A 315 -4.70 -81.74 -32.16
C GLU A 315 -6.00 -81.64 -31.34
N ASP A 316 -7.13 -82.11 -31.86
CA ASP A 316 -8.45 -81.97 -31.20
C ASP A 316 -9.12 -83.25 -30.73
N VAL A 317 -8.66 -84.44 -31.12
CA VAL A 317 -9.34 -85.75 -30.83
C VAL A 317 -8.43 -86.65 -30.03
N LYS A 318 -8.67 -86.81 -28.76
CA LYS A 318 -7.94 -87.68 -27.84
C LYS A 318 -8.29 -89.20 -27.98
N VAL A 319 -9.43 -89.54 -28.55
CA VAL A 319 -9.86 -90.96 -28.80
C VAL A 319 -10.79 -90.98 -29.99
N MET A 320 -10.48 -91.81 -31.00
CA MET A 320 -11.38 -92.12 -32.13
C MET A 320 -11.79 -93.54 -32.05
N LEU A 321 -13.09 -93.76 -31.89
CA LEU A 321 -13.69 -95.16 -31.97
C LEU A 321 -14.16 -95.35 -33.39
N LEU A 322 -13.47 -96.22 -34.12
CA LEU A 322 -13.83 -96.59 -35.48
C LEU A 322 -14.52 -97.97 -35.47
N PRO A 323 -15.67 -98.16 -36.17
CA PRO A 323 -16.25 -99.47 -36.36
C PRO A 323 -15.32 -100.39 -37.17
N SER A 324 -15.21 -101.63 -36.81
CA SER A 324 -14.28 -102.60 -37.40
C SER A 324 -14.47 -102.92 -38.91
N ASN A 325 -15.53 -102.42 -39.53
CA ASN A 325 -15.81 -102.53 -40.96
C ASN A 325 -15.83 -101.18 -41.71
N SER A 326 -15.12 -100.17 -41.20
CA SER A 326 -15.01 -98.83 -41.84
C SER A 326 -14.11 -98.94 -43.08
N PRO A 327 -14.56 -98.51 -44.29
CA PRO A 327 -13.75 -98.53 -45.51
C PRO A 327 -12.58 -97.49 -45.50
N TYR A 328 -12.46 -96.73 -44.44
CA TYR A 328 -11.45 -95.68 -44.26
C TYR A 328 -10.35 -96.01 -43.20
N LEU A 329 -10.18 -97.32 -42.88
CA LEU A 329 -9.06 -97.75 -42.08
C LEU A 329 -7.79 -97.72 -42.92
N PHE A 330 -7.01 -96.67 -42.72
CA PHE A 330 -5.65 -96.66 -43.21
C PHE A 330 -4.78 -97.50 -42.27
N ASN A 331 -3.89 -98.33 -42.85
CA ASN A 331 -2.88 -99.04 -42.08
C ASN A 331 -1.99 -98.05 -41.39
N LEU A 332 -2.20 -97.76 -40.13
CA LEU A 332 -1.28 -97.07 -39.30
C LEU A 332 -0.09 -97.96 -39.00
N PRO A 333 1.17 -97.55 -39.29
CA PRO A 333 2.32 -98.33 -38.82
C PRO A 333 2.27 -98.33 -37.27
N GLU A 334 2.54 -99.52 -36.71
CA GLU A 334 2.60 -99.74 -35.26
C GLU A 334 3.47 -98.60 -34.62
N LEU A 335 2.79 -97.75 -33.81
CA LEU A 335 3.48 -96.80 -32.92
C LEU A 335 3.96 -97.64 -31.70
N GLU A 336 4.99 -98.45 -31.87
CA GLU A 336 5.81 -98.91 -30.77
C GLU A 336 6.72 -97.80 -30.36
N GLY A 337 6.45 -97.15 -29.19
CA GLY A 337 7.37 -96.36 -28.49
C GLY A 337 6.99 -94.91 -28.19
N LEU A 338 5.93 -94.66 -27.47
CA LEU A 338 5.74 -93.49 -26.65
C LEU A 338 4.96 -93.87 -25.40
N GLY A 339 5.70 -94.53 -24.51
CA GLY A 339 5.36 -94.63 -23.11
C GLY A 339 6.61 -94.36 -22.31
N ASP A 340 6.68 -93.15 -21.79
CA ASP A 340 7.18 -92.76 -20.47
C ASP A 340 6.97 -91.26 -20.31
#